data_c92ef91df7abc7cee5900d25f4e985a5
#
_entry.id   c92ef91df7abc7cee5900d25f4e985a5
#
_cell.length_a   1.000
_cell.length_b   1.000
_cell.length_c   1.000
_cell.angle_alpha   90.00
_cell.angle_beta   90.00
_cell.angle_gamma   90.00
#
_symmetry.space_group_name_H-M   'P 1'
#
loop_
_entity.id
_entity.type
_entity.pdbx_description
1 polymer ?
#
loop_
_entity_poly.entity_id
_entity_poly.type
_entity_poly.pdbx_seq_one_letter_code
_entity_poly.pdbx_strand_id
1 'polypeptide(L)'
;MLYTPPTGRVYRVYNRMLSETHLLIAGASGSGKSTVLNGIITNALYHTPNKVGLILIDPKRVELKEYRDLPHVLRYVNTFEAIPGAIRAALDLVNIRLKDMERRRLRMYDGSDVYLIIDELMPIMTRPDIRKAVLPLLQDILAIGRCARVHVISCTQSPIAKVIPTELKCNFDARIALRTATAQDSRNILGVNGCEKFPDPSTEHRAWAYYRSGADTDLYDVPRYTDEERQTVIDYWTAQARPGFFARLRRPA
;
A
#
# COMPACT_ATOMS: atom_id res chain seq x y z
N MET A 1 -19.90 17.96 -5.77
CA MET A 1 -20.71 17.21 -4.82
C MET A 1 -19.79 16.20 -4.13
N LEU A 2 -19.72 16.25 -2.81
CA LEU A 2 -18.97 15.25 -2.04
C LEU A 2 -19.87 14.02 -1.90
N TYR A 3 -19.39 12.87 -2.35
CA TYR A 3 -20.13 11.62 -2.19
C TYR A 3 -19.91 11.11 -0.76
N THR A 4 -20.98 10.75 -0.11
CA THR A 4 -20.94 10.10 1.21
C THR A 4 -20.93 8.60 0.99
N PRO A 5 -19.90 7.87 1.44
CA PRO A 5 -19.88 6.41 1.32
C PRO A 5 -21.01 5.79 2.16
N PRO A 6 -21.37 4.55 1.87
CA PRO A 6 -22.26 3.80 2.75
C PRO A 6 -21.69 3.77 4.16
N THR A 7 -22.53 3.74 5.17
CA THR A 7 -22.08 3.62 6.57
C THR A 7 -21.37 2.29 6.75
N GLY A 8 -20.10 2.36 7.15
CA GLY A 8 -19.27 1.18 7.39
C GLY A 8 -18.39 1.38 8.61
N ARG A 9 -17.87 0.27 9.12
CA ARG A 9 -16.93 0.30 10.24
C ARG A 9 -15.60 0.90 9.78
N VAL A 10 -15.00 1.76 10.61
CA VAL A 10 -13.68 2.35 10.39
C VAL A 10 -12.76 1.93 11.53
N TYR A 11 -11.60 1.39 11.19
CA TYR A 11 -10.62 0.94 12.18
C TYR A 11 -9.49 1.96 12.34
N ARG A 12 -9.26 2.40 13.58
CA ARG A 12 -8.20 3.40 13.89
C ARG A 12 -6.80 2.96 13.47
N VAL A 13 -6.51 1.67 13.56
CA VAL A 13 -5.22 1.12 13.16
C VAL A 13 -4.96 1.33 11.67
N TYR A 14 -5.97 1.14 10.82
CA TYR A 14 -5.83 1.39 9.39
C TYR A 14 -5.72 2.88 9.04
N ASN A 15 -6.39 3.75 9.81
CA ASN A 15 -6.17 5.20 9.66
C ASN A 15 -4.73 5.58 10.00
N ARG A 16 -4.15 5.00 11.07
CA ARG A 16 -2.74 5.19 11.41
C ARG A 16 -1.83 4.71 10.28
N MET A 17 -2.07 3.53 9.72
CA MET A 17 -1.31 2.98 8.59
C MET A 17 -1.39 3.87 7.34
N LEU A 18 -2.55 4.44 7.04
CA LEU A 18 -2.75 5.37 5.93
C LEU A 18 -2.09 6.73 6.16
N SER A 19 -1.77 7.10 7.39
CA SER A 19 -1.05 8.34 7.71
C SER A 19 0.48 8.21 7.58
N GLU A 20 0.99 6.98 7.46
CA GLU A 20 2.43 6.74 7.27
C GLU A 20 2.87 7.15 5.86
N THR A 21 4.12 7.56 5.74
CA THR A 21 4.66 7.95 4.43
C THR A 21 4.76 6.74 3.52
N HIS A 22 5.45 5.68 3.98
CA HIS A 22 5.61 4.44 3.23
C HIS A 22 5.47 3.25 4.17
N LEU A 23 4.79 2.21 3.72
CA LEU A 23 4.45 1.05 4.53
C LEU A 23 4.95 -0.25 3.90
N LEU A 24 5.73 -1.01 4.66
CA LEU A 24 6.13 -2.37 4.30
C LEU A 24 5.32 -3.38 5.11
N ILE A 25 4.65 -4.31 4.43
CA ILE A 25 3.88 -5.40 5.04
C ILE A 25 4.59 -6.72 4.70
N ALA A 26 5.06 -7.43 5.71
CA ALA A 26 5.77 -8.68 5.49
C ALA A 26 5.29 -9.80 6.42
N GLY A 27 5.41 -11.05 5.93
CA GLY A 27 5.03 -12.25 6.66
C GLY A 27 4.93 -13.45 5.74
N ALA A 28 4.90 -14.65 6.29
CA ALA A 28 4.80 -15.91 5.53
C ALA A 28 3.49 -15.98 4.71
N SER A 29 3.39 -16.96 3.82
CA SER A 29 2.13 -17.28 3.15
C SER A 29 1.06 -17.62 4.20
N GLY A 30 -0.18 -17.16 4.00
CA GLY A 30 -1.28 -17.37 4.92
C GLY A 30 -1.22 -16.56 6.24
N SER A 31 -0.23 -15.68 6.42
CA SER A 31 -0.07 -14.91 7.66
C SER A 31 -1.06 -13.76 7.85
N GLY A 32 -1.90 -13.44 6.86
CA GLY A 32 -2.87 -12.35 6.91
C GLY A 32 -2.44 -11.07 6.19
N LYS A 33 -1.40 -11.09 5.33
CA LYS A 33 -1.00 -9.91 4.53
C LYS A 33 -2.13 -9.32 3.73
N SER A 34 -2.87 -10.17 3.00
CA SER A 34 -4.05 -9.77 2.22
C SER A 34 -5.15 -9.17 3.10
N THR A 35 -5.33 -9.68 4.31
CA THR A 35 -6.29 -9.11 5.28
C THR A 35 -5.91 -7.68 5.65
N VAL A 36 -4.63 -7.42 5.93
CA VAL A 36 -4.13 -6.07 6.23
C VAL A 36 -4.29 -5.16 5.01
N LEU A 37 -3.88 -5.62 3.82
CA LEU A 37 -3.92 -4.83 2.59
C LEU A 37 -5.35 -4.45 2.21
N ASN A 38 -6.26 -5.44 2.21
CA ASN A 38 -7.68 -5.23 1.96
C ASN A 38 -8.31 -4.34 3.04
N GLY A 39 -7.88 -4.51 4.30
CA GLY A 39 -8.29 -3.65 5.42
C GLY A 39 -7.92 -2.19 5.20
N ILE A 40 -6.69 -1.90 4.77
CA ILE A 40 -6.22 -0.54 4.47
C ILE A 40 -7.04 0.08 3.34
N ILE A 41 -7.23 -0.64 2.22
CA ILE A 41 -7.98 -0.13 1.06
C ILE A 41 -9.44 0.12 1.43
N THR A 42 -10.10 -0.87 2.04
CA THR A 42 -11.52 -0.75 2.45
C THR A 42 -11.73 0.40 3.42
N ASN A 43 -10.84 0.54 4.40
CA ASN A 43 -10.90 1.62 5.37
C ASN A 43 -10.74 3.00 4.71
N ALA A 44 -9.85 3.13 3.72
CA ALA A 44 -9.68 4.36 2.95
C ALA A 44 -10.95 4.72 2.16
N LEU A 45 -11.60 3.70 1.55
CA LEU A 45 -12.84 3.88 0.79
C LEU A 45 -14.03 4.29 1.68
N TYR A 46 -14.06 3.88 2.94
CA TYR A 46 -15.07 4.33 3.91
C TYR A 46 -14.75 5.69 4.52
N HIS A 47 -13.49 5.94 4.85
CA HIS A 47 -13.10 7.09 5.68
C HIS A 47 -12.72 8.34 4.87
N THR A 48 -11.92 8.18 3.82
CA THR A 48 -11.35 9.30 3.05
C THR A 48 -11.54 9.15 1.54
N PRO A 49 -12.71 8.70 1.06
CA PRO A 49 -12.87 8.27 -0.32
C PRO A 49 -12.59 9.38 -1.35
N ASN A 50 -12.87 10.63 -1.00
CA ASN A 50 -12.68 11.78 -1.91
C ASN A 50 -11.24 12.29 -1.95
N LYS A 51 -10.33 11.68 -1.17
CA LYS A 51 -8.94 12.13 -1.01
C LYS A 51 -7.92 11.03 -1.29
N VAL A 52 -8.33 9.93 -1.92
CA VAL A 52 -7.44 8.79 -2.17
C VAL A 52 -7.43 8.41 -3.63
N GLY A 53 -6.24 8.26 -4.20
CA GLY A 53 -6.00 7.67 -5.51
C GLY A 53 -5.15 6.40 -5.36
N LEU A 54 -5.36 5.41 -6.22
CA LEU A 54 -4.72 4.11 -6.14
C LEU A 54 -4.00 3.78 -7.45
N ILE A 55 -2.74 3.34 -7.35
CA ILE A 55 -2.00 2.67 -8.41
C ILE A 55 -1.75 1.26 -7.90
N LEU A 56 -2.37 0.27 -8.54
CA LEU A 56 -2.40 -1.11 -8.06
C LEU A 56 -1.53 -2.01 -8.93
N ILE A 57 -0.60 -2.73 -8.31
CA ILE A 57 0.30 -3.71 -8.96
C ILE A 57 0.03 -5.08 -8.35
N ASP A 58 -0.61 -5.97 -9.12
CA ASP A 58 -1.02 -7.32 -8.72
C ASP A 58 -0.53 -8.37 -9.72
N PRO A 59 0.76 -8.73 -9.71
CA PRO A 59 1.31 -9.69 -10.66
C PRO A 59 0.76 -11.12 -10.50
N LYS A 60 0.15 -11.41 -9.35
CA LYS A 60 -0.51 -12.70 -9.08
C LYS A 60 -1.96 -12.74 -9.56
N ARG A 61 -2.58 -11.60 -9.85
CA ARG A 61 -3.97 -11.44 -10.31
C ARG A 61 -5.01 -11.97 -9.32
N VAL A 62 -4.74 -11.85 -8.02
CA VAL A 62 -5.56 -12.43 -6.96
C VAL A 62 -6.15 -11.36 -6.05
N GLU A 63 -5.28 -10.56 -5.41
CA GLU A 63 -5.68 -9.76 -4.26
C GLU A 63 -6.28 -8.40 -4.63
N LEU A 64 -5.77 -7.74 -5.68
CA LEU A 64 -6.17 -6.37 -6.00
C LEU A 64 -7.15 -6.27 -7.17
N LYS A 65 -7.49 -7.40 -7.81
CA LYS A 65 -8.36 -7.41 -9.00
C LYS A 65 -9.77 -6.89 -8.74
N GLU A 66 -10.29 -7.08 -7.53
CA GLU A 66 -11.64 -6.65 -7.15
C GLU A 66 -11.78 -5.12 -7.10
N TYR A 67 -10.67 -4.41 -6.88
CA TYR A 67 -10.63 -2.94 -6.81
C TYR A 67 -10.42 -2.25 -8.16
N ARG A 68 -10.08 -3.00 -9.24
CA ARG A 68 -9.60 -2.44 -10.52
C ARG A 68 -10.56 -1.43 -11.17
N ASP A 69 -11.86 -1.63 -10.99
CA ASP A 69 -12.92 -0.85 -11.64
C ASP A 69 -13.39 0.34 -10.77
N LEU A 70 -12.80 0.52 -9.59
CA LEU A 70 -13.10 1.64 -8.73
C LEU A 70 -12.67 2.97 -9.38
N PRO A 71 -13.47 4.04 -9.23
CA PRO A 71 -13.11 5.36 -9.74
C PRO A 71 -11.83 5.93 -9.11
N HIS A 72 -11.42 5.43 -7.95
CA HIS A 72 -10.17 5.76 -7.26
C HIS A 72 -8.92 5.22 -7.95
N VAL A 73 -9.05 4.20 -8.81
CA VAL A 73 -7.91 3.54 -9.43
C VAL A 73 -7.42 4.33 -10.63
N LEU A 74 -6.26 4.92 -10.48
CA LEU A 74 -5.55 5.64 -11.53
C LEU A 74 -4.92 4.68 -12.54
N ARG A 75 -4.45 3.52 -12.05
CA ARG A 75 -3.86 2.47 -12.86
C ARG A 75 -3.94 1.12 -12.13
N TYR A 76 -4.32 0.07 -12.86
CA TYR A 76 -4.22 -1.32 -12.43
C TYR A 76 -3.31 -2.09 -13.38
N VAL A 77 -2.32 -2.81 -12.84
CA VAL A 77 -1.31 -3.56 -13.59
C VAL A 77 -1.17 -4.95 -13.01
N ASN A 78 -1.26 -5.96 -13.88
CA ASN A 78 -1.22 -7.36 -13.52
C ASN A 78 -0.27 -8.20 -14.41
N THR A 79 0.59 -7.55 -15.19
CA THR A 79 1.64 -8.19 -15.97
C THR A 79 3.00 -7.58 -15.65
N PHE A 80 4.05 -8.39 -15.70
CA PHE A 80 5.41 -7.94 -15.34
C PHE A 80 5.93 -6.84 -16.27
N GLU A 81 5.61 -6.92 -17.56
CA GLU A 81 6.05 -5.96 -18.58
C GLU A 81 5.50 -4.55 -18.34
N ALA A 82 4.31 -4.47 -17.74
CA ALA A 82 3.65 -3.19 -17.47
C ALA A 82 4.05 -2.56 -16.12
N ILE A 83 4.68 -3.31 -15.19
CA ILE A 83 5.05 -2.83 -13.86
C ILE A 83 5.98 -1.62 -13.90
N PRO A 84 7.10 -1.61 -14.68
CA PRO A 84 7.97 -0.45 -14.73
C PRO A 84 7.24 0.84 -15.16
N GLY A 85 6.31 0.70 -16.12
CA GLY A 85 5.48 1.83 -16.58
C GLY A 85 4.51 2.35 -15.51
N ALA A 86 3.99 1.49 -14.65
CA ALA A 86 3.12 1.92 -13.54
C ALA A 86 3.91 2.68 -12.46
N ILE A 87 5.09 2.18 -12.09
CA ILE A 87 5.95 2.82 -11.10
C ILE A 87 6.51 4.13 -11.65
N ARG A 88 6.86 4.18 -12.95
CA ARG A 88 7.26 5.42 -13.63
C ARG A 88 6.14 6.46 -13.54
N ALA A 89 4.89 6.09 -13.81
CA ALA A 89 3.76 7.01 -13.72
C ALA A 89 3.56 7.56 -12.30
N ALA A 90 3.84 6.76 -11.25
CA ALA A 90 3.83 7.26 -9.87
C ALA A 90 4.94 8.28 -9.62
N LEU A 91 6.16 8.03 -10.12
CA LEU A 91 7.27 8.99 -10.02
C LEU A 91 7.01 10.28 -10.83
N ASP A 92 6.43 10.15 -12.02
CA ASP A 92 6.04 11.31 -12.84
C ASP A 92 5.01 12.17 -12.10
N LEU A 93 4.06 11.55 -11.39
CA LEU A 93 3.12 12.28 -10.54
C LEU A 93 3.83 13.02 -9.40
N VAL A 94 4.82 12.39 -8.74
CA VAL A 94 5.66 13.07 -7.74
C VAL A 94 6.28 14.32 -8.35
N ASN A 95 6.94 14.19 -9.50
CA ASN A 95 7.63 15.31 -10.17
C ASN A 95 6.67 16.42 -10.61
N ILE A 96 5.47 16.09 -11.09
CA ILE A 96 4.43 17.06 -11.45
C ILE A 96 4.01 17.84 -10.19
N ARG A 97 3.76 17.16 -9.10
CA ARG A 97 3.35 17.78 -7.83
C ARG A 97 4.45 18.65 -7.22
N LEU A 98 5.72 18.22 -7.29
CA LEU A 98 6.85 19.01 -6.82
C LEU A 98 6.97 20.35 -7.59
N LYS A 99 6.83 20.31 -8.92
CA LYS A 99 6.80 21.53 -9.75
C LYS A 99 5.63 22.47 -9.40
N ASP A 100 4.46 21.91 -9.13
CA ASP A 100 3.30 22.71 -8.69
C ASP A 100 3.54 23.32 -7.29
N MET A 101 4.10 22.53 -6.36
CA MET A 101 4.48 23.00 -5.02
C MET A 101 5.50 24.14 -5.09
N GLU A 102 6.52 24.02 -5.94
CA GLU A 102 7.53 25.06 -6.17
C GLU A 102 6.88 26.35 -6.67
N ARG A 103 6.06 26.25 -7.71
CA ARG A 103 5.30 27.38 -8.26
C ARG A 103 4.41 28.07 -7.21
N ARG A 104 3.74 27.26 -6.35
CA ARG A 104 2.80 27.74 -5.31
C ARG A 104 3.47 28.01 -3.96
N ARG A 105 4.79 27.78 -3.85
CA ARG A 105 5.57 27.92 -2.61
C ARG A 105 5.03 27.08 -1.45
N LEU A 106 4.58 25.87 -1.73
CA LEU A 106 4.09 24.91 -0.73
C LEU A 106 5.25 24.06 -0.20
N ARG A 107 5.20 23.71 1.09
CA ARG A 107 6.11 22.74 1.71
C ARG A 107 5.61 21.30 1.57
N MET A 108 4.32 21.14 1.41
CA MET A 108 3.65 19.85 1.21
C MET A 108 2.49 20.04 0.23
N TYR A 109 2.27 19.07 -0.64
CA TYR A 109 1.16 19.09 -1.59
C TYR A 109 -0.19 19.08 -0.83
N ASP A 110 -1.13 19.90 -1.20
CA ASP A 110 -2.41 20.10 -0.53
C ASP A 110 -3.58 19.31 -1.16
N GLY A 111 -3.28 18.48 -2.17
CA GLY A 111 -4.27 17.63 -2.83
C GLY A 111 -4.41 16.25 -2.17
N SER A 112 -4.95 15.32 -2.95
CA SER A 112 -5.24 13.96 -2.50
C SER A 112 -3.98 13.11 -2.32
N ASP A 113 -4.04 12.14 -1.42
CA ASP A 113 -3.02 11.10 -1.31
C ASP A 113 -3.12 10.11 -2.48
N VAL A 114 -1.99 9.63 -2.95
CA VAL A 114 -1.92 8.56 -3.94
C VAL A 114 -1.07 7.42 -3.39
N TYR A 115 -1.65 6.24 -3.35
CA TYR A 115 -0.98 5.03 -2.87
C TYR A 115 -0.59 4.14 -4.04
N LEU A 116 0.73 3.95 -4.22
CA LEU A 116 1.28 2.90 -5.06
C LEU A 116 1.29 1.60 -4.23
N ILE A 117 0.40 0.70 -4.54
CA ILE A 117 0.21 -0.56 -3.81
C ILE A 117 0.80 -1.72 -4.62
N ILE A 118 1.75 -2.45 -4.02
CA ILE A 118 2.40 -3.62 -4.61
C ILE A 118 2.05 -4.84 -3.76
N ASP A 119 1.22 -5.74 -4.30
CA ASP A 119 0.77 -6.94 -3.58
C ASP A 119 1.91 -7.89 -3.23
N GLU A 120 2.88 -8.06 -4.11
CA GLU A 120 4.06 -8.91 -3.84
C GLU A 120 5.32 -8.34 -4.52
N LEU A 121 6.30 -7.98 -3.71
CA LEU A 121 7.56 -7.42 -4.20
C LEU A 121 8.54 -8.48 -4.70
N MET A 122 8.51 -9.68 -4.10
CA MET A 122 9.49 -10.74 -4.41
C MET A 122 9.57 -11.09 -5.90
N PRO A 123 8.47 -11.39 -6.63
CA PRO A 123 8.56 -11.76 -8.04
C PRO A 123 9.03 -10.61 -8.94
N ILE A 124 8.89 -9.37 -8.50
CA ILE A 124 9.39 -8.18 -9.21
C ILE A 124 10.90 -8.08 -9.03
N MET A 125 11.38 -8.20 -7.79
CA MET A 125 12.78 -7.98 -7.43
C MET A 125 13.70 -9.16 -7.77
N THR A 126 13.14 -10.34 -8.03
CA THR A 126 13.91 -11.53 -8.42
C THR A 126 14.11 -11.66 -9.94
N ARG A 127 13.43 -10.83 -10.75
CA ARG A 127 13.61 -10.75 -12.21
C ARG A 127 14.63 -9.66 -12.54
N PRO A 128 15.83 -10.00 -13.07
CA PRO A 128 16.91 -9.01 -13.23
C PRO A 128 16.52 -7.78 -14.05
N ASP A 129 15.84 -8.00 -15.19
CA ASP A 129 15.45 -6.91 -16.10
C ASP A 129 14.41 -5.99 -15.45
N ILE A 130 13.39 -6.56 -14.82
CA ILE A 130 12.36 -5.79 -14.11
C ILE A 130 12.97 -5.05 -12.93
N ARG A 131 13.79 -5.74 -12.12
CA ARG A 131 14.50 -5.12 -10.99
C ARG A 131 15.33 -3.92 -11.42
N LYS A 132 16.14 -4.07 -12.50
CA LYS A 132 16.98 -2.99 -13.04
C LYS A 132 16.15 -1.76 -13.40
N ALA A 133 14.97 -1.95 -13.99
CA ALA A 133 14.07 -0.86 -14.36
C ALA A 133 13.32 -0.25 -13.17
N VAL A 134 12.94 -1.07 -12.17
CA VAL A 134 12.03 -0.68 -11.08
C VAL A 134 12.75 -0.12 -9.87
N LEU A 135 13.92 -0.68 -9.51
CA LEU A 135 14.62 -0.33 -8.27
C LEU A 135 14.92 1.16 -8.14
N PRO A 136 15.54 1.83 -9.15
CA PRO A 136 15.79 3.27 -9.05
C PRO A 136 14.51 4.11 -8.92
N LEU A 137 13.44 3.71 -9.61
CA LEU A 137 12.16 4.43 -9.54
C LEU A 137 11.54 4.34 -8.14
N LEU A 138 11.59 3.15 -7.51
CA LEU A 138 11.11 2.97 -6.15
C LEU A 138 11.96 3.75 -5.15
N GLN A 139 13.29 3.76 -5.32
CA GLN A 139 14.19 4.55 -4.47
C GLN A 139 13.82 6.03 -4.52
N ASP A 140 13.61 6.59 -5.70
CA ASP A 140 13.23 7.99 -5.87
C ASP A 140 11.87 8.28 -5.22
N ILE A 141 10.84 7.45 -5.46
CA ILE A 141 9.52 7.65 -4.84
C ILE A 141 9.61 7.59 -3.32
N LEU A 142 10.32 6.59 -2.78
CA LEU A 142 10.49 6.42 -1.34
C LEU A 142 11.27 7.57 -0.69
N ALA A 143 12.20 8.20 -1.42
CA ALA A 143 12.99 9.32 -0.91
C ALA A 143 12.22 10.64 -0.88
N ILE A 144 11.40 10.94 -1.91
CA ILE A 144 10.80 12.26 -2.12
C ILE A 144 9.26 12.27 -2.16
N GLY A 145 8.61 11.11 -2.16
CA GLY A 145 7.15 10.98 -2.29
C GLY A 145 6.35 11.64 -1.17
N ARG A 146 6.91 11.71 0.05
CA ARG A 146 6.23 12.24 1.24
C ARG A 146 5.62 13.63 1.01
N CYS A 147 6.42 14.59 0.60
CA CYS A 147 5.94 15.96 0.42
C CYS A 147 4.97 16.08 -0.76
N ALA A 148 5.09 15.21 -1.76
CA ALA A 148 4.19 15.13 -2.90
C ALA A 148 2.90 14.30 -2.61
N ARG A 149 2.73 13.74 -1.40
CA ARG A 149 1.61 12.87 -1.01
C ARG A 149 1.46 11.65 -1.94
N VAL A 150 2.59 11.06 -2.31
CA VAL A 150 2.64 9.79 -3.04
C VAL A 150 3.31 8.76 -2.15
N HIS A 151 2.55 7.76 -1.77
CA HIS A 151 2.91 6.76 -0.76
C HIS A 151 3.14 5.40 -1.41
N VAL A 152 4.04 4.61 -0.86
CA VAL A 152 4.26 3.22 -1.28
C VAL A 152 3.77 2.29 -0.16
N ILE A 153 2.87 1.38 -0.51
CA ILE A 153 2.49 0.24 0.33
C ILE A 153 2.96 -1.03 -0.40
N SER A 154 3.91 -1.73 0.17
CA SER A 154 4.48 -2.92 -0.47
C SER A 154 4.35 -4.13 0.44
N CYS A 155 3.84 -5.24 -0.13
CA CYS A 155 3.80 -6.51 0.55
C CYS A 155 4.91 -7.44 0.09
N THR A 156 5.39 -8.33 0.98
CA THR A 156 6.30 -9.42 0.62
C THR A 156 6.16 -10.62 1.55
N GLN A 157 6.36 -11.80 0.98
CA GLN A 157 6.49 -13.04 1.73
C GLN A 157 7.93 -13.32 2.13
N SER A 158 8.89 -12.68 1.47
CA SER A 158 10.32 -12.93 1.66
C SER A 158 11.07 -11.63 1.98
N PRO A 159 11.30 -11.33 3.27
CA PRO A 159 11.93 -10.07 3.71
C PRO A 159 13.46 -10.10 3.63
N ILE A 160 14.04 -10.88 2.71
CA ILE A 160 15.49 -10.99 2.52
C ILE A 160 16.06 -9.79 1.75
N ALA A 161 17.34 -9.50 1.93
CA ALA A 161 18.02 -8.37 1.29
C ALA A 161 17.98 -8.38 -0.25
N LYS A 162 17.89 -9.56 -0.86
CA LYS A 162 17.71 -9.69 -2.33
C LYS A 162 16.38 -9.11 -2.81
N VAL A 163 15.33 -9.21 -1.98
CA VAL A 163 13.97 -8.73 -2.29
C VAL A 163 13.78 -7.30 -1.81
N ILE A 164 14.25 -7.01 -0.59
CA ILE A 164 14.18 -5.66 -0.01
C ILE A 164 15.61 -5.23 0.33
N PRO A 165 16.33 -4.63 -0.62
CA PRO A 165 17.64 -4.07 -0.36
C PRO A 165 17.59 -3.04 0.78
N THR A 166 18.70 -2.90 1.49
CA THR A 166 18.77 -2.01 2.67
C THR A 166 18.39 -0.57 2.31
N GLU A 167 18.80 -0.11 1.14
CA GLU A 167 18.51 1.22 0.60
C GLU A 167 17.03 1.47 0.33
N LEU A 168 16.23 0.43 0.05
CA LEU A 168 14.77 0.56 0.02
C LEU A 168 14.18 0.47 1.43
N LYS A 169 14.68 -0.50 2.22
CA LYS A 169 14.12 -0.79 3.54
C LYS A 169 14.20 0.39 4.52
N CYS A 170 15.26 1.18 4.47
CA CYS A 170 15.43 2.33 5.36
C CYS A 170 14.41 3.47 5.09
N ASN A 171 13.84 3.52 3.88
CA ASN A 171 12.85 4.52 3.50
C ASN A 171 11.39 4.09 3.76
N PHE A 172 11.16 2.87 4.26
CA PHE A 172 9.86 2.50 4.78
C PHE A 172 9.75 2.93 6.25
N ASP A 173 9.04 4.03 6.48
CA ASP A 173 8.88 4.64 7.82
C ASP A 173 8.15 3.68 8.77
N ALA A 174 7.16 2.97 8.24
CA ALA A 174 6.40 1.98 8.99
C ALA A 174 6.53 0.58 8.41
N ARG A 175 6.48 -0.42 9.31
CA ARG A 175 6.58 -1.83 8.97
C ARG A 175 5.57 -2.64 9.74
N ILE A 176 4.85 -3.51 9.04
CA ILE A 176 3.95 -4.49 9.63
C ILE A 176 4.57 -5.87 9.43
N ALA A 177 4.86 -6.53 10.53
CA ALA A 177 5.37 -7.88 10.53
C ALA A 177 4.29 -8.82 11.08
N LEU A 178 3.76 -9.64 10.20
CA LEU A 178 2.86 -10.73 10.51
C LEU A 178 3.67 -12.00 10.83
N ARG A 179 3.00 -13.15 11.06
CA ARG A 179 3.68 -14.42 11.29
C ARG A 179 4.76 -14.67 10.22
N THR A 180 5.98 -14.95 10.67
CA THR A 180 7.12 -15.29 9.81
C THR A 180 7.46 -16.77 9.93
N ALA A 181 8.15 -17.31 8.91
CA ALA A 181 8.60 -18.70 8.95
C ALA A 181 9.76 -18.91 9.94
N THR A 182 10.62 -17.89 10.08
CA THR A 182 11.83 -17.97 10.90
C THR A 182 12.04 -16.71 11.74
N ALA A 183 12.80 -16.82 12.83
CA ALA A 183 13.25 -15.68 13.61
C ALA A 183 14.15 -14.72 12.80
N GLN A 184 14.88 -15.25 11.80
CA GLN A 184 15.68 -14.41 10.91
C GLN A 184 14.78 -13.50 10.05
N ASP A 185 13.64 -14.00 9.56
CA ASP A 185 12.68 -13.18 8.80
C ASP A 185 12.09 -12.08 9.67
N SER A 186 11.76 -12.39 10.94
CA SER A 186 11.31 -11.38 11.91
C SER A 186 12.35 -10.27 12.08
N ARG A 187 13.62 -10.63 12.28
CA ARG A 187 14.73 -9.67 12.36
C ARG A 187 14.91 -8.87 11.08
N ASN A 188 14.75 -9.49 9.93
CA ASN A 188 14.87 -8.80 8.64
C ASN A 188 13.82 -7.71 8.46
N ILE A 189 12.63 -7.85 9.04
CA ILE A 189 11.56 -6.86 8.96
C ILE A 189 11.72 -5.80 10.05
N LEU A 190 11.74 -6.23 11.31
CA LEU A 190 11.63 -5.36 12.49
C LEU A 190 12.97 -5.05 13.17
N GLY A 191 14.01 -5.85 12.93
CA GLY A 191 15.26 -5.81 13.69
C GLY A 191 15.21 -6.65 14.98
N VAL A 192 14.06 -7.26 15.30
CA VAL A 192 13.85 -8.09 16.51
C VAL A 192 13.15 -9.41 16.15
N ASN A 193 13.26 -10.39 17.04
CA ASN A 193 12.53 -11.68 16.94
C ASN A 193 11.10 -11.52 17.46
N GLY A 194 10.25 -12.52 17.22
CA GLY A 194 8.95 -12.67 17.85
C GLY A 194 7.82 -13.04 16.91
N CYS A 195 7.89 -12.59 15.64
CA CYS A 195 6.84 -12.87 14.65
C CYS A 195 6.75 -14.36 14.30
N GLU A 196 7.83 -15.11 14.44
CA GLU A 196 7.85 -16.57 14.24
C GLU A 196 7.04 -17.33 15.30
N LYS A 197 6.72 -16.66 16.40
CA LYS A 197 5.93 -17.24 17.52
C LYS A 197 4.45 -16.95 17.40
N PHE A 198 4.04 -16.12 16.44
CA PHE A 198 2.62 -15.87 16.24
C PHE A 198 1.89 -17.16 15.82
N PRO A 199 0.69 -17.40 16.36
CA PRO A 199 -0.11 -18.56 16.00
C PRO A 199 -0.50 -18.51 14.52
N ASP A 200 -0.88 -19.65 13.98
CA ASP A 200 -1.35 -19.76 12.61
C ASP A 200 -2.75 -19.14 12.48
N PRO A 201 -2.96 -18.11 11.63
CA PRO A 201 -4.26 -17.49 11.47
C PRO A 201 -5.36 -18.48 10.98
N SER A 202 -4.97 -19.57 10.32
CA SER A 202 -5.92 -20.59 9.85
C SER A 202 -6.55 -21.38 10.98
N THR A 203 -5.84 -21.53 12.10
CA THR A 203 -6.32 -22.26 13.28
C THR A 203 -7.07 -21.36 14.26
N GLU A 204 -6.61 -20.13 14.43
CA GLU A 204 -7.20 -19.20 15.41
C GLU A 204 -8.21 -18.23 14.80
N HIS A 205 -8.35 -18.22 13.45
CA HIS A 205 -9.17 -17.25 12.72
C HIS A 205 -8.83 -15.78 13.03
N ARG A 206 -7.61 -15.54 13.55
CA ARG A 206 -7.06 -14.23 13.93
C ARG A 206 -5.62 -14.11 13.42
N ALA A 207 -5.27 -12.93 12.92
CA ALA A 207 -3.90 -12.61 12.54
C ALA A 207 -3.31 -11.60 13.54
N TRP A 208 -2.11 -11.88 14.02
CA TRP A 208 -1.35 -10.97 14.85
C TRP A 208 -0.27 -10.27 14.05
N ALA A 209 -0.03 -9.01 14.36
CA ALA A 209 1.03 -8.24 13.73
C ALA A 209 1.74 -7.35 14.72
N TYR A 210 3.06 -7.27 14.59
CA TYR A 210 3.79 -6.11 15.10
C TYR A 210 3.74 -4.99 14.06
N TYR A 211 3.35 -3.83 14.52
CA TYR A 211 3.37 -2.59 13.75
C TYR A 211 4.44 -1.68 14.34
N ARG A 212 5.48 -1.41 13.55
CA ARG A 212 6.56 -0.50 13.91
C ARG A 212 6.43 0.79 13.11
N SER A 213 6.44 1.92 13.82
CA SER A 213 6.51 3.27 13.25
C SER A 213 7.55 4.07 14.02
N GLY A 214 8.62 4.46 13.36
CA GLY A 214 9.78 5.07 14.01
C GLY A 214 10.42 4.14 15.04
N ALA A 215 10.49 4.56 16.30
CA ALA A 215 11.03 3.79 17.42
C ALA A 215 9.98 2.87 18.09
N ASP A 216 8.69 3.18 17.93
CA ASP A 216 7.60 2.48 18.57
C ASP A 216 7.26 1.18 17.84
N THR A 217 6.95 0.15 18.62
CA THR A 217 6.49 -1.14 18.10
C THR A 217 5.30 -1.60 18.94
N ASP A 218 4.14 -1.71 18.32
CA ASP A 218 2.90 -2.11 18.94
C ASP A 218 2.46 -3.49 18.43
N LEU A 219 1.85 -4.29 19.30
CA LEU A 219 1.22 -5.55 18.93
C LEU A 219 -0.26 -5.32 18.63
N TYR A 220 -0.72 -5.79 17.50
CA TYR A 220 -2.12 -5.70 17.09
C TYR A 220 -2.71 -7.07 16.75
N ASP A 221 -3.96 -7.25 17.17
CA ASP A 221 -4.87 -8.17 16.51
C ASP A 221 -5.37 -7.47 15.23
N VAL A 222 -5.11 -8.07 14.07
CA VAL A 222 -5.41 -7.47 12.77
C VAL A 222 -6.93 -7.42 12.56
N PRO A 223 -7.55 -6.25 12.52
CA PRO A 223 -8.99 -6.16 12.25
C PRO A 223 -9.31 -6.68 10.84
N ARG A 224 -10.45 -7.33 10.70
CA ARG A 224 -10.90 -7.86 9.41
C ARG A 224 -12.24 -7.23 9.02
N TYR A 225 -12.30 -6.74 7.80
CA TYR A 225 -13.56 -6.51 7.11
C TYR A 225 -14.08 -7.84 6.56
N THR A 226 -15.37 -8.10 6.70
CA THR A 226 -16.01 -9.25 6.04
C THR A 226 -16.02 -9.05 4.53
N ASP A 227 -16.20 -10.13 3.79
CA ASP A 227 -16.30 -10.05 2.32
C ASP A 227 -17.51 -9.20 1.90
N GLU A 228 -18.61 -9.28 2.67
CA GLU A 228 -19.81 -8.47 2.46
C GLU A 228 -19.54 -6.96 2.71
N GLU A 229 -18.86 -6.60 3.79
CA GLU A 229 -18.49 -5.20 4.07
C GLU A 229 -17.60 -4.62 2.96
N ARG A 230 -16.64 -5.41 2.46
CA ARG A 230 -15.78 -5.01 1.34
C ARG A 230 -16.57 -4.85 0.05
N GLN A 231 -17.39 -5.85 -0.30
CA GLN A 231 -18.18 -5.83 -1.52
C GLN A 231 -19.17 -4.67 -1.53
N THR A 232 -19.80 -4.38 -0.39
CA THR A 232 -20.73 -3.24 -0.26
C THR A 232 -20.06 -1.92 -0.65
N VAL A 233 -18.85 -1.63 -0.17
CA VAL A 233 -18.17 -0.37 -0.50
C VAL A 233 -17.63 -0.37 -1.93
N ILE A 234 -17.20 -1.51 -2.45
CA ILE A 234 -16.77 -1.65 -3.85
C ILE A 234 -17.94 -1.39 -4.80
N ASP A 235 -19.08 -2.04 -4.59
CA ASP A 235 -20.28 -1.88 -5.43
C ASP A 235 -20.78 -0.44 -5.40
N TYR A 236 -20.82 0.17 -4.21
CA TYR A 236 -21.19 1.57 -4.07
C TYR A 236 -20.34 2.48 -4.95
N TRP A 237 -19.00 2.39 -4.83
CA TRP A 237 -18.10 3.26 -5.59
C TRP A 237 -18.05 2.92 -7.07
N THR A 238 -18.15 1.66 -7.44
CA THR A 238 -18.24 1.24 -8.85
C THR A 238 -19.48 1.81 -9.52
N ALA A 239 -20.63 1.80 -8.84
CA ALA A 239 -21.86 2.44 -9.32
C ALA A 239 -21.73 3.97 -9.46
N GLN A 240 -20.83 4.62 -8.71
CA GLN A 240 -20.54 6.05 -8.82
C GLN A 240 -19.48 6.39 -9.89
N ALA A 241 -18.86 5.39 -10.50
CA ALA A 241 -17.83 5.57 -11.53
C ALA A 241 -18.42 6.21 -12.80
N ARG A 242 -18.38 7.56 -12.85
CA ARG A 242 -18.74 8.34 -14.04
C ARG A 242 -17.51 8.92 -14.70
N PRO A 243 -17.50 9.10 -16.04
CA PRO A 243 -16.40 9.81 -16.71
C PRO A 243 -16.16 11.17 -16.04
N GLY A 244 -14.93 11.40 -15.56
CA GLY A 244 -14.53 12.66 -14.92
C GLY A 244 -14.72 12.74 -13.41
N PHE A 245 -15.25 11.72 -12.73
CA PHE A 245 -15.49 11.73 -11.28
C PHE A 245 -14.21 12.07 -10.47
N PHE A 246 -13.06 11.53 -10.83
CA PHE A 246 -11.75 11.83 -10.25
C PHE A 246 -10.79 12.54 -11.22
N ALA A 247 -11.30 13.28 -12.19
CA ALA A 247 -10.45 14.07 -13.09
C ALA A 247 -9.51 15.02 -12.32
N ARG A 248 -9.89 15.46 -11.11
CA ARG A 248 -9.07 16.26 -10.20
C ARG A 248 -7.89 15.50 -9.61
N LEU A 249 -7.93 14.16 -9.50
CA LEU A 249 -6.80 13.35 -9.04
C LEU A 249 -5.72 13.22 -10.14
N ARG A 250 -6.11 13.38 -11.40
CA ARG A 250 -5.26 13.22 -12.59
C ARG A 250 -4.69 14.55 -13.11
N ARG A 251 -5.24 15.70 -12.69
CA ARG A 251 -4.76 17.01 -13.10
C ARG A 251 -4.00 17.67 -11.95
N PRO A 252 -2.84 18.27 -12.24
CA PRO A 252 -2.31 19.31 -11.36
C PRO A 252 -3.36 20.41 -11.28
N ALA A 253 -3.57 20.94 -10.08
CA ALA A 253 -4.45 22.06 -9.83
C ALA A 253 -3.95 23.30 -10.56
#